data_09f2ee3585e912bdc0f82460ae640ac3
#
_entry.id   09f2ee3585e912bdc0f82460ae640ac3
#
_cell.length_a   1.000
_cell.length_b   1.000
_cell.length_c   1.000
_cell.angle_alpha   90.00
_cell.angle_beta   90.00
_cell.angle_gamma   90.00
#
_symmetry.space_group_name_H-M   'P 1'
#
loop_
_entity.id
_entity.type
_entity.pdbx_description
1 polymer ?
#
loop_
_entity_poly.entity_id
_entity_poly.type
_entity_poly.pdbx_seq_one_letter_code
_entity_poly.pdbx_strand_id
1 'polypeptide(L)'
;MIIEYLPPGKNNLNKFLDNLKSSPKARFWLLLAMVVLEGFYFFNQVAMNHRSIQLSDIVVALGILVIFPAYIYLMFAMRLRTQKRTLSIGPEGIFTNYGPQSLMIGWPEFSSITATDELVIISGKSGNEFTIPKSAFSDNNQQTDFIKLVSGYIREAETG
;
A
#
# COMPACT_ATOMS: atom_id res chain seq x y z
N MET A 1 4.24 -18.09 -16.38
CA MET A 1 5.45 -17.70 -15.61
C MET A 1 5.01 -17.17 -14.26
N ILE A 2 5.66 -17.58 -13.16
CA ILE A 2 5.31 -17.15 -11.79
C ILE A 2 6.49 -16.37 -11.21
N ILE A 3 6.21 -15.20 -10.65
CA ILE A 3 7.19 -14.34 -9.98
C ILE A 3 6.67 -14.00 -8.59
N GLU A 4 7.50 -14.24 -7.57
CA GLU A 4 7.21 -13.83 -6.21
C GLU A 4 8.11 -12.66 -5.82
N TYR A 5 7.53 -11.59 -5.33
CA TYR A 5 8.29 -10.42 -4.90
C TYR A 5 7.63 -9.66 -3.75
N LEU A 6 8.46 -8.91 -3.04
CA LEU A 6 7.97 -7.88 -2.14
C LEU A 6 7.78 -6.59 -2.94
N PRO A 7 6.59 -6.01 -2.95
CA PRO A 7 6.38 -4.74 -3.65
C PRO A 7 7.39 -3.72 -3.13
N PRO A 8 8.02 -2.94 -4.02
CA PRO A 8 8.98 -1.94 -3.60
C PRO A 8 8.30 -1.02 -2.59
N GLY A 9 8.94 -0.86 -1.43
CA GLY A 9 8.41 -0.08 -0.30
C GLY A 9 8.31 1.42 -0.56
N LYS A 10 8.13 1.79 -1.83
CA LYS A 10 8.05 3.17 -2.28
C LYS A 10 6.84 3.84 -1.64
N ASN A 11 7.15 4.65 -0.63
CA ASN A 11 6.28 5.69 -0.10
C ASN A 11 4.96 5.23 0.55
N ASN A 12 5.04 4.24 1.45
CA ASN A 12 3.91 3.95 2.34
C ASN A 12 3.46 5.22 3.09
N LEU A 13 4.41 6.11 3.42
CA LEU A 13 4.10 7.42 3.99
C LEU A 13 3.32 8.30 3.00
N ASN A 14 3.78 8.41 1.77
CA ASN A 14 3.09 9.23 0.77
C ASN A 14 1.73 8.65 0.43
N LYS A 15 1.61 7.32 0.25
CA LYS A 15 0.30 6.67 0.05
C LYS A 15 -0.64 6.84 1.24
N PHE A 16 -0.13 6.78 2.47
CA PHE A 16 -0.91 7.05 3.66
C PHE A 16 -1.36 8.51 3.70
N LEU A 17 -0.45 9.45 3.45
CA LEU A 17 -0.76 10.87 3.38
C LEU A 17 -1.73 11.21 2.24
N ASP A 18 -1.56 10.59 1.07
CA ASP A 18 -2.45 10.76 -0.07
C ASP A 18 -3.84 10.18 0.21
N ASN A 19 -3.91 9.04 0.88
CA ASN A 19 -5.18 8.46 1.33
C ASN A 19 -5.87 9.35 2.38
N LEU A 20 -5.11 9.91 3.32
CA LEU A 20 -5.64 10.90 4.26
C LEU A 20 -6.08 12.20 3.56
N LYS A 21 -5.36 12.65 2.52
CA LYS A 21 -5.74 13.83 1.74
C LYS A 21 -6.98 13.59 0.87
N SER A 22 -7.06 12.43 0.23
CA SER A 22 -8.11 12.11 -0.74
C SER A 22 -9.40 11.58 -0.10
N SER A 23 -9.30 10.92 1.07
CA SER A 23 -10.44 10.30 1.74
C SER A 23 -10.93 11.10 2.95
N PRO A 24 -12.03 11.84 2.85
CA PRO A 24 -12.62 12.54 3.98
C PRO A 24 -13.08 11.57 5.08
N LYS A 25 -13.47 10.35 4.71
CA LYS A 25 -13.83 9.30 5.67
C LYS A 25 -12.63 8.86 6.52
N ALA A 26 -11.46 8.67 5.92
CA ALA A 26 -10.25 8.29 6.65
C ALA A 26 -9.84 9.38 7.66
N ARG A 27 -9.92 10.65 7.26
CA ARG A 27 -9.69 11.79 8.16
C ARG A 27 -10.67 11.83 9.32
N PHE A 28 -11.96 11.65 9.02
CA PHE A 28 -13.02 11.66 10.04
C PHE A 28 -12.78 10.55 11.09
N TRP A 29 -12.51 9.31 10.67
CA TRP A 29 -12.27 8.21 11.59
C TRP A 29 -11.01 8.39 12.43
N LEU A 30 -9.94 8.95 11.83
CA LEU A 30 -8.72 9.27 12.58
C LEU A 30 -8.98 10.34 13.64
N LEU A 31 -9.64 11.44 13.27
CA LEU A 31 -9.99 12.50 14.21
C LEU A 31 -10.93 12.00 15.31
N LEU A 32 -11.93 11.20 14.95
CA LEU A 32 -12.86 10.62 15.93
C LEU A 32 -12.13 9.73 16.94
N ALA A 33 -11.22 8.87 16.48
CA ALA A 33 -10.42 8.03 17.36
C ALA A 33 -9.54 8.87 18.31
N MET A 34 -8.95 9.96 17.84
CA MET A 34 -8.18 10.88 18.68
C MET A 34 -9.05 11.56 19.73
N VAL A 35 -10.22 12.08 19.34
CA VAL A 35 -11.16 12.73 20.28
C VAL A 35 -11.66 11.74 21.34
N VAL A 36 -11.93 10.49 20.97
CA VAL A 36 -12.36 9.46 21.92
C VAL A 36 -11.25 9.12 22.91
N LEU A 37 -10.00 8.98 22.45
CA LEU A 37 -8.86 8.72 23.33
C LEU A 37 -8.59 9.86 24.31
N GLU A 38 -8.58 11.09 23.81
CA GLU A 38 -8.41 12.29 24.63
C GLU A 38 -9.56 12.43 25.63
N GLY A 39 -10.80 12.27 25.17
CA GLY A 39 -12.00 12.32 26.04
C GLY A 39 -11.95 11.27 27.12
N PHE A 40 -11.55 10.04 26.80
CA PHE A 40 -11.38 8.97 27.79
C PHE A 40 -10.28 9.28 28.81
N TYR A 41 -9.14 9.83 28.34
CA TYR A 41 -8.07 10.25 29.24
C TYR A 41 -8.54 11.32 30.23
N PHE A 42 -9.16 12.41 29.74
CA PHE A 42 -9.67 13.48 30.61
C PHE A 42 -10.80 13.01 31.53
N PHE A 43 -11.71 12.15 31.03
CA PHE A 43 -12.77 11.55 31.86
C PHE A 43 -12.17 10.78 33.05
N ASN A 44 -11.16 9.95 32.81
CA ASN A 44 -10.48 9.24 33.89
C ASN A 44 -9.85 10.18 34.91
N GLN A 45 -9.21 11.27 34.46
CA GLN A 45 -8.54 12.20 35.37
C GLN A 45 -9.55 12.99 36.23
N VAL A 46 -10.62 13.48 35.61
CA VAL A 46 -11.58 14.36 36.30
C VAL A 46 -12.65 13.55 37.05
N ALA A 47 -13.27 12.58 36.41
CA ALA A 47 -14.42 11.86 36.98
C ALA A 47 -14.02 10.73 37.94
N MET A 48 -12.95 10.00 37.61
CA MET A 48 -12.52 8.85 38.43
C MET A 48 -11.55 9.23 39.54
N ASN A 49 -10.63 10.16 39.29
CA ASN A 49 -9.63 10.55 40.27
C ASN A 49 -10.00 11.81 41.06
N HIS A 50 -11.14 12.48 40.76
CA HIS A 50 -11.59 13.73 41.38
C HIS A 50 -10.50 14.80 41.43
N ARG A 51 -9.60 14.83 40.46
CA ARG A 51 -8.42 15.68 40.42
C ARG A 51 -8.60 16.84 39.44
N SER A 52 -8.17 18.03 39.82
CA SER A 52 -8.11 19.15 38.89
C SER A 52 -7.07 18.90 37.78
N ILE A 53 -7.36 19.36 36.56
CA ILE A 53 -6.45 19.27 35.44
C ILE A 53 -5.13 20.02 35.76
N GLN A 54 -4.02 19.33 35.60
CA GLN A 54 -2.68 19.88 35.81
C GLN A 54 -1.95 20.07 34.47
N LEU A 55 -0.85 20.80 34.49
CA LEU A 55 0.00 21.00 33.31
C LEU A 55 0.52 19.68 32.75
N SER A 56 0.81 18.71 33.62
CA SER A 56 1.20 17.34 33.20
C SER A 56 0.15 16.65 32.35
N ASP A 57 -1.13 16.89 32.61
CA ASP A 57 -2.23 16.26 31.87
C ASP A 57 -2.31 16.82 30.44
N ILE A 58 -2.03 18.11 30.28
CA ILE A 58 -1.93 18.76 28.96
C ILE A 58 -0.75 18.19 28.16
N VAL A 59 0.40 17.99 28.81
CA VAL A 59 1.60 17.42 28.16
C VAL A 59 1.32 15.97 27.69
N VAL A 60 0.63 15.16 28.50
CA VAL A 60 0.25 13.79 28.12
C VAL A 60 -0.74 13.81 26.97
N ALA A 61 -1.74 14.68 26.98
CA ALA A 61 -2.69 14.82 25.90
C ALA A 61 -2.00 15.18 24.56
N LEU A 62 -1.10 16.18 24.58
CA LEU A 62 -0.29 16.53 23.42
C LEU A 62 0.59 15.36 22.95
N GLY A 63 1.12 14.55 23.88
CA GLY A 63 1.88 13.34 23.57
C GLY A 63 1.03 12.30 22.82
N ILE A 64 -0.21 12.04 23.27
CA ILE A 64 -1.15 11.14 22.62
C ILE A 64 -1.43 11.61 21.19
N LEU A 65 -1.63 12.91 20.99
CA LEU A 65 -1.92 13.55 19.71
C LEU A 65 -0.82 13.33 18.66
N VAL A 66 0.42 13.17 19.09
CA VAL A 66 1.58 12.93 18.21
C VAL A 66 1.89 11.42 18.09
N ILE A 67 1.91 10.71 19.22
CA ILE A 67 2.37 9.31 19.28
C ILE A 67 1.36 8.37 18.61
N PHE A 68 0.06 8.62 18.76
CA PHE A 68 -0.97 7.74 18.23
C PHE A 68 -1.00 7.70 16.69
N PRO A 69 -0.99 8.83 15.96
CA PRO A 69 -0.87 8.79 14.50
C PRO A 69 0.44 8.15 14.02
N ALA A 70 1.56 8.41 14.73
CA ALA A 70 2.84 7.80 14.42
C ALA A 70 2.81 6.28 14.61
N TYR A 71 2.17 5.79 15.68
CA TYR A 71 1.97 4.36 15.93
C TYR A 71 1.11 3.69 14.86
N ILE A 72 -0.03 4.30 14.50
CA ILE A 72 -0.89 3.80 13.42
C ILE A 72 -0.11 3.75 12.11
N TYR A 73 0.64 4.80 11.79
CA TYR A 73 1.49 4.81 10.61
C TYR A 73 2.51 3.66 10.61
N LEU A 74 3.20 3.44 11.74
CA LEU A 74 4.19 2.38 11.88
C LEU A 74 3.57 0.99 11.69
N MET A 75 2.41 0.75 12.30
CA MET A 75 1.64 -0.49 12.16
C MET A 75 1.26 -0.75 10.69
N PHE A 76 0.77 0.26 9.99
CA PHE A 76 0.44 0.15 8.57
C PHE A 76 1.69 -0.11 7.71
N ALA A 77 2.78 0.62 7.97
CA ALA A 77 4.03 0.47 7.25
C ALA A 77 4.63 -0.94 7.41
N MET A 78 4.58 -1.50 8.62
CA MET A 78 5.05 -2.86 8.89
C MET A 78 4.17 -3.91 8.19
N ARG A 79 2.84 -3.77 8.26
CA ARG A 79 1.90 -4.72 7.66
C ARG A 79 2.03 -4.77 6.14
N LEU A 80 2.29 -3.65 5.49
CA LEU A 80 2.47 -3.57 4.03
C LEU A 80 3.82 -4.13 3.55
N ARG A 81 4.85 -4.11 4.41
CA ARG A 81 6.19 -4.64 4.07
C ARG A 81 6.27 -6.16 4.06
N THR A 82 5.36 -6.86 4.73
CA THR A 82 5.46 -8.31 4.93
C THR A 82 4.64 -9.14 3.93
N GLN A 83 3.79 -8.54 3.12
CA GLN A 83 2.99 -9.29 2.16
C GLN A 83 3.74 -9.48 0.84
N LYS A 84 4.23 -10.71 0.63
CA LYS A 84 4.73 -11.14 -0.67
C LYS A 84 3.57 -11.10 -1.67
N ARG A 85 3.85 -10.60 -2.86
CA ARG A 85 2.95 -10.70 -4.01
C ARG A 85 3.43 -11.82 -4.90
N THR A 86 2.49 -12.67 -5.29
CA THR A 86 2.71 -13.65 -6.34
C THR A 86 2.04 -13.15 -7.61
N LEU A 87 2.79 -13.02 -8.67
CA LEU A 87 2.32 -12.62 -9.97
C LEU A 87 2.51 -13.79 -10.92
N SER A 88 1.40 -14.31 -11.44
CA SER A 88 1.39 -15.39 -12.41
C SER A 88 0.91 -14.86 -13.76
N ILE A 89 1.72 -15.08 -14.80
CA ILE A 89 1.41 -14.66 -16.16
C ILE A 89 0.98 -15.85 -16.97
N GLY A 90 -0.21 -15.75 -17.54
CA GLY A 90 -0.81 -16.73 -18.44
C GLY A 90 -1.35 -16.11 -19.72
N PRO A 91 -1.84 -16.92 -20.66
CA PRO A 91 -2.41 -16.43 -21.91
C PRO A 91 -3.67 -15.58 -21.72
N GLU A 92 -4.41 -15.77 -20.64
CA GLU A 92 -5.65 -15.07 -20.35
C GLU A 92 -5.42 -13.71 -19.69
N GLY A 93 -4.25 -13.50 -19.04
CA GLY A 93 -3.94 -12.27 -18.31
C GLY A 93 -2.94 -12.46 -17.20
N ILE A 94 -2.93 -11.48 -16.31
CA ILE A 94 -2.11 -11.45 -15.10
C ILE A 94 -2.97 -11.87 -13.91
N PHE A 95 -2.56 -12.93 -13.23
CA PHE A 95 -3.07 -13.33 -11.92
C PHE A 95 -2.16 -12.78 -10.85
N THR A 96 -2.72 -12.05 -9.90
CA THR A 96 -1.99 -11.56 -8.75
C THR A 96 -2.67 -11.97 -7.46
N ASN A 97 -1.90 -12.51 -6.53
CA ASN A 97 -2.35 -12.78 -5.17
C ASN A 97 -1.83 -11.69 -4.24
N TYR A 98 -2.76 -11.08 -3.51
CA TYR A 98 -2.46 -10.08 -2.51
C TYR A 98 -3.08 -10.50 -1.17
N GLY A 99 -2.31 -11.24 -0.38
CA GLY A 99 -2.84 -11.89 0.82
C GLY A 99 -3.99 -12.86 0.50
N PRO A 100 -5.17 -12.73 1.11
CA PRO A 100 -6.32 -13.60 0.85
C PRO A 100 -7.07 -13.24 -0.46
N GLN A 101 -6.72 -12.16 -1.12
CA GLN A 101 -7.37 -11.70 -2.34
C GLN A 101 -6.58 -12.13 -3.57
N SER A 102 -7.27 -12.75 -4.51
CA SER A 102 -6.76 -13.03 -5.85
C SER A 102 -7.48 -12.15 -6.86
N LEU A 103 -6.74 -11.55 -7.76
CA LEU A 103 -7.25 -10.71 -8.83
C LEU A 103 -6.69 -11.24 -10.16
N MET A 104 -7.57 -11.37 -11.14
CA MET A 104 -7.20 -11.63 -12.53
C MET A 104 -7.50 -10.37 -13.35
N ILE A 105 -6.55 -9.94 -14.16
CA ILE A 105 -6.70 -8.81 -15.07
C ILE A 105 -6.32 -9.30 -16.46
N GLY A 106 -7.26 -9.23 -17.40
CA GLY A 106 -7.06 -9.64 -18.80
C GLY A 106 -6.13 -8.69 -19.55
N TRP A 107 -5.47 -9.21 -20.58
CA TRP A 107 -4.51 -8.44 -21.40
C TRP A 107 -5.09 -7.16 -22.04
N PRO A 108 -6.38 -7.10 -22.47
CA PRO A 108 -6.96 -5.87 -23.03
C PRO A 108 -6.93 -4.65 -22.09
N GLU A 109 -6.82 -4.87 -20.78
CA GLU A 109 -6.73 -3.80 -19.77
C GLU A 109 -5.32 -3.18 -19.68
N PHE A 110 -4.30 -3.79 -20.27
CA PHE A 110 -2.93 -3.29 -20.25
C PHE A 110 -2.61 -2.45 -21.49
N SER A 111 -1.76 -1.45 -21.31
CA SER A 111 -1.33 -0.53 -22.37
C SER A 111 0.15 -0.66 -22.71
N SER A 112 1.00 -0.94 -21.72
CA SER A 112 2.44 -1.01 -21.96
C SER A 112 3.20 -1.73 -20.86
N ILE A 113 4.42 -2.15 -21.20
CA ILE A 113 5.43 -2.59 -20.24
C ILE A 113 6.70 -1.77 -20.45
N THR A 114 7.28 -1.27 -19.36
CA THR A 114 8.49 -0.45 -19.37
C THR A 114 9.48 -1.00 -18.35
N ALA A 115 10.76 -1.07 -18.71
CA ALA A 115 11.83 -1.42 -17.79
C ALA A 115 12.70 -0.20 -17.50
N THR A 116 12.95 0.04 -16.21
CA THR A 116 13.93 1.00 -15.71
C THR A 116 15.13 0.26 -15.12
N ASP A 117 16.12 1.01 -14.61
CA ASP A 117 17.29 0.38 -13.99
C ASP A 117 16.96 -0.46 -12.75
N GLU A 118 15.88 -0.16 -12.04
CA GLU A 118 15.49 -0.81 -10.79
C GLU A 118 14.19 -1.61 -10.87
N LEU A 119 13.30 -1.29 -11.83
CA LEU A 119 11.93 -1.74 -11.83
C LEU A 119 11.47 -2.15 -13.23
N VAL A 120 10.56 -3.12 -13.29
CA VAL A 120 9.70 -3.39 -14.45
C VAL A 120 8.30 -2.93 -14.11
N ILE A 121 7.72 -2.12 -14.97
CA ILE A 121 6.42 -1.48 -14.77
C ILE A 121 5.49 -1.94 -15.87
N ILE A 122 4.35 -2.55 -15.49
CA ILE A 122 3.27 -2.90 -16.41
C ILE A 122 2.14 -1.91 -16.15
N SER A 123 1.82 -1.08 -17.13
CA SER A 123 0.81 -0.03 -17.01
C SER A 123 -0.52 -0.48 -17.62
N GLY A 124 -1.60 -0.29 -16.86
CA GLY A 124 -2.96 -0.55 -17.33
C GLY A 124 -3.66 0.72 -17.82
N LYS A 125 -4.63 0.55 -18.74
CA LYS A 125 -5.45 1.64 -19.32
C LYS A 125 -6.30 2.38 -18.28
N SER A 126 -6.72 1.67 -17.23
CA SER A 126 -7.55 2.21 -16.12
C SER A 126 -6.72 2.81 -14.97
N GLY A 127 -5.41 3.02 -15.15
CA GLY A 127 -4.50 3.54 -14.11
C GLY A 127 -3.99 2.48 -13.14
N ASN A 128 -4.33 1.21 -13.36
CA ASN A 128 -3.71 0.10 -12.64
C ASN A 128 -2.24 -0.04 -13.06
N GLU A 129 -1.35 -0.23 -12.10
CA GLU A 129 0.08 -0.36 -12.36
C GLU A 129 0.67 -1.48 -11.53
N PHE A 130 1.43 -2.37 -12.18
CA PHE A 130 2.23 -3.39 -11.50
C PHE A 130 3.69 -2.99 -11.56
N THR A 131 4.25 -2.72 -10.40
CA THR A 131 5.67 -2.37 -10.24
C THR A 131 6.40 -3.57 -9.66
N ILE A 132 7.30 -4.16 -10.45
CA ILE A 132 8.06 -5.36 -10.12
C ILE A 132 9.52 -4.96 -9.96
N PRO A 133 10.15 -5.16 -8.80
CA PRO A 133 11.56 -4.85 -8.63
C PRO A 133 12.43 -5.85 -9.44
N LYS A 134 13.58 -5.40 -9.95
CA LYS A 134 14.52 -6.28 -10.63
C LYS A 134 14.97 -7.46 -9.79
N SER A 135 15.05 -7.29 -8.49
CA SER A 135 15.38 -8.36 -7.54
C SER A 135 14.34 -9.51 -7.48
N ALA A 136 13.19 -9.35 -8.14
CA ALA A 136 12.19 -10.40 -8.27
C ALA A 136 12.57 -11.43 -9.36
N PHE A 137 13.51 -11.08 -10.23
CA PHE A 137 14.02 -11.94 -11.29
C PHE A 137 15.31 -12.60 -10.84
N SER A 138 15.52 -13.86 -11.22
CA SER A 138 16.75 -14.60 -10.88
C SER A 138 17.97 -14.04 -11.61
N ASP A 139 17.77 -13.56 -12.83
CA ASP A 139 18.80 -13.00 -13.70
C ASP A 139 18.20 -12.05 -14.76
N ASN A 140 19.09 -11.39 -15.53
CA ASN A 140 18.69 -10.47 -16.60
C ASN A 140 18.00 -11.21 -17.79
N ASN A 141 18.27 -12.48 -18.00
CA ASN A 141 17.64 -13.24 -19.08
C ASN A 141 16.17 -13.49 -18.72
N GLN A 142 15.89 -13.91 -17.49
CA GLN A 142 14.54 -14.09 -17.00
C GLN A 142 13.72 -12.80 -17.09
N GLN A 143 14.34 -11.65 -16.74
CA GLN A 143 13.70 -10.34 -16.89
C GLN A 143 13.39 -10.02 -18.36
N THR A 144 14.32 -10.28 -19.26
CA THR A 144 14.17 -10.01 -20.70
C THR A 144 13.07 -10.89 -21.30
N ASP A 145 13.04 -12.18 -20.94
CA ASP A 145 12.02 -13.13 -21.41
C ASP A 145 10.64 -12.75 -20.87
N PHE A 146 10.57 -12.29 -19.62
CA PHE A 146 9.35 -11.77 -19.03
C PHE A 146 8.81 -10.56 -19.80
N ILE A 147 9.67 -9.58 -20.10
CA ILE A 147 9.27 -8.38 -20.84
C ILE A 147 8.79 -8.75 -22.25
N LYS A 148 9.50 -9.64 -22.95
CA LYS A 148 9.11 -10.12 -24.28
C LYS A 148 7.75 -10.82 -24.25
N LEU A 149 7.54 -11.70 -23.26
CA LEU A 149 6.30 -12.44 -23.10
C LEU A 149 5.10 -11.51 -22.87
N VAL A 150 5.23 -10.58 -21.92
CA VAL A 150 4.18 -9.61 -21.59
C VAL A 150 3.91 -8.66 -22.77
N SER A 151 4.96 -8.16 -23.43
CA SER A 151 4.81 -7.30 -24.61
C SER A 151 4.09 -8.02 -25.75
N GLY A 152 4.37 -9.32 -25.92
CA GLY A 152 3.68 -10.17 -26.90
C GLY A 152 2.18 -10.21 -26.63
N TYR A 153 1.77 -10.56 -25.41
CA TYR A 153 0.37 -10.66 -25.04
C TYR A 153 -0.38 -9.31 -25.12
N ILE A 154 0.25 -8.20 -24.71
CA ILE A 154 -0.36 -6.87 -24.83
C ILE A 154 -0.63 -6.56 -26.30
N ARG A 155 0.36 -6.80 -27.19
CA ARG A 155 0.22 -6.55 -28.63
C ARG A 155 -0.83 -7.44 -29.29
N GLU A 156 -0.90 -8.72 -28.93
CA GLU A 156 -1.93 -9.64 -29.42
C GLU A 156 -3.34 -9.17 -29.02
N ALA A 157 -3.49 -8.69 -27.78
CA ALA A 157 -4.76 -8.16 -27.28
C ALA A 157 -5.18 -6.80 -27.90
N GLU A 158 -4.25 -6.07 -28.52
CA GLU A 158 -4.56 -4.83 -29.25
C GLU A 158 -4.99 -5.09 -30.70
N THR A 159 -4.61 -6.23 -31.26
CA THR A 159 -4.85 -6.58 -32.67
C THR A 159 -6.06 -7.49 -32.87
N GLY A 160 -6.61 -8.10 -31.84
CA GLY A 160 -7.78 -8.98 -31.88
C GLY A 160 -9.02 -8.24 -31.44
#